data_1003338eecdbbb7524489ef4ca14161e
#
_entry.id   1003338eecdbbb7524489ef4ca14161e
#
_cell.length_a   1.000
_cell.length_b   1.000
_cell.length_c   1.000
_cell.angle_alpha   90.00
_cell.angle_beta   90.00
_cell.angle_gamma   90.00
#
_symmetry.space_group_name_H-M   'P 1'
#
loop_
_entity.id
_entity.type
_entity.pdbx_description
1 polymer ?
#
loop_
_entity_poly.entity_id
_entity_poly.type
_entity_poly.pdbx_seq_one_letter_code
_entity_poly.pdbx_strand_id
1 'polypeptide(L)'
;PSAATITAASHALIGTGEPPYRTGILANEWWRRDLGRSLKAVEAEDGTMTAKWLRLPGLSDAIAAAKTGGKAVSVSLKDRAAILPLGHAGTAIWYDARRVAWTSIAPSAWLTEWNASHPIAAHLHDVWTALPETPGLARVADDAPGEVGEVGLGPTFPHALDATRNPASAIFATPLGNDLVFDTATEAIDREQLGADTHPDLLILSLSAHDYIGHGWGQESWESWDAVLRLDRRIDQFLGDLDAKVGAGRWAMIVTSDHGACPMPESLHGGRISFAQIKDAANRAAIAELGPGEWIANARYPTLYLSRAALAQKPRDLAVAMTKIVYALRSFPGLERVEKSADFWGNCETRTGDAFLICITLDPERSGEIVYMPAKGWVLEDSDEGVATGHGSLQSYDRQVPVIVLPPGRTAHAALTGPDDTTIPMARIAPMLAGWLGVPPPSSLRAPATP
;
A
#
# COMPACT_ATOMS: atom_id res chain seq x y z
N PRO A 1 -2.17 -15.15 1.47
CA PRO A 1 -2.84 -13.89 1.23
C PRO A 1 -2.84 -13.00 2.47
N SER A 2 -2.62 -11.69 2.33
CA SER A 2 -2.77 -10.72 3.41
C SER A 2 -4.24 -10.52 3.73
N ALA A 3 -4.56 -10.26 5.00
CA ALA A 3 -5.90 -9.86 5.39
C ALA A 3 -6.08 -8.35 5.31
N ALA A 4 -5.02 -7.61 5.56
CA ALA A 4 -5.01 -6.16 5.39
C ALA A 4 -4.52 -5.85 3.98
N THR A 5 -5.43 -5.79 3.03
CA THR A 5 -5.19 -5.41 1.64
C THR A 5 -5.06 -3.89 1.53
N ILE A 6 -4.09 -3.34 2.28
CA ILE A 6 -3.79 -1.90 2.41
C ILE A 6 -2.29 -1.70 2.20
N THR A 7 -1.91 -0.69 1.47
CA THR A 7 -0.53 -0.41 1.05
C THR A 7 0.49 -0.57 2.18
N ALA A 8 0.34 0.14 3.30
CA ALA A 8 1.33 0.10 4.38
C ALA A 8 1.48 -1.29 5.00
N ALA A 9 0.35 -1.95 5.31
CA ALA A 9 0.34 -3.27 5.91
C ALA A 9 0.95 -4.34 4.99
N SER A 10 0.64 -4.28 3.70
CA SER A 10 1.15 -5.22 2.70
C SER A 10 2.63 -5.00 2.39
N HIS A 11 3.09 -3.76 2.29
CA HIS A 11 4.52 -3.47 2.11
C HIS A 11 5.36 -3.90 3.33
N ALA A 12 4.84 -3.70 4.55
CA ALA A 12 5.47 -4.23 5.75
C ALA A 12 5.55 -5.77 5.74
N LEU A 13 4.48 -6.45 5.29
CA LEU A 13 4.45 -7.90 5.14
C LEU A 13 5.46 -8.39 4.08
N ILE A 14 5.55 -7.71 2.92
CA ILE A 14 6.51 -8.04 1.85
C ILE A 14 7.95 -7.94 2.37
N GLY A 15 8.26 -6.89 3.15
CA GLY A 15 9.62 -6.64 3.64
C GLY A 15 10.04 -7.48 4.86
N THR A 16 9.08 -7.89 5.70
CA THR A 16 9.36 -8.63 6.94
C THR A 16 9.04 -10.12 6.87
N GLY A 17 8.10 -10.50 6.00
CA GLY A 17 7.50 -11.84 5.96
C GLY A 17 6.44 -12.06 7.05
N GLU A 18 6.04 -11.01 7.78
CA GLU A 18 5.17 -11.14 8.95
C GLU A 18 3.90 -10.27 8.84
N PRO A 19 2.76 -10.75 9.32
CA PRO A 19 1.48 -10.05 9.21
C PRO A 19 1.35 -8.87 10.18
N PRO A 20 0.33 -8.00 9.97
CA PRO A 20 0.09 -6.78 10.75
C PRO A 20 0.12 -6.93 12.26
N TYR A 21 -0.50 -7.99 12.82
CA TYR A 21 -0.52 -8.21 14.28
C TYR A 21 0.88 -8.39 14.89
N ARG A 22 1.88 -8.75 14.06
CA ARG A 22 3.28 -8.86 14.48
C ARG A 22 4.09 -7.63 14.13
N THR A 23 3.90 -7.10 12.91
CA THR A 23 4.62 -5.90 12.47
C THR A 23 4.14 -4.63 13.17
N GLY A 24 2.90 -4.61 13.67
CA GLY A 24 2.23 -3.43 14.21
C GLY A 24 1.72 -2.47 13.13
N ILE A 25 1.94 -2.73 11.85
CA ILE A 25 1.48 -1.88 10.73
C ILE A 25 0.14 -2.42 10.25
N LEU A 26 -0.97 -1.91 10.78
CA LEU A 26 -2.31 -2.41 10.47
C LEU A 26 -3.01 -1.68 9.33
N ALA A 27 -2.61 -0.42 9.05
CA ALA A 27 -3.22 0.43 8.03
C ALA A 27 -2.24 1.51 7.57
N ASN A 28 -2.63 2.35 6.59
CA ASN A 28 -1.85 3.51 6.15
C ASN A 28 -1.71 4.56 7.25
N GLU A 29 -2.69 4.63 8.14
CA GLU A 29 -2.74 5.47 9.32
C GLU A 29 -3.64 4.85 10.38
N TRP A 30 -3.47 5.23 11.64
CA TRP A 30 -4.36 4.85 12.74
C TRP A 30 -4.50 5.96 13.76
N TRP A 31 -5.60 5.93 14.51
CA TRP A 31 -5.88 6.91 15.53
C TRP A 31 -4.97 6.75 16.74
N ARG A 32 -4.26 7.81 17.08
CA ARG A 32 -3.45 7.89 18.31
C ARG A 32 -4.27 8.55 19.41
N ARG A 33 -4.71 7.73 20.36
CA ARG A 33 -5.56 8.19 21.48
C ARG A 33 -4.87 9.21 22.35
N ASP A 34 -3.56 9.08 22.54
CA ASP A 34 -2.72 10.00 23.30
C ASP A 34 -2.59 11.37 22.64
N LEU A 35 -2.53 11.40 21.32
CA LEU A 35 -2.41 12.63 20.52
C LEU A 35 -3.76 13.24 20.12
N GLY A 36 -4.84 12.45 20.15
CA GLY A 36 -6.16 12.90 19.68
C GLY A 36 -6.22 13.15 18.15
N ARG A 37 -5.33 12.51 17.38
CA ARG A 37 -5.28 12.58 15.91
C ARG A 37 -4.78 11.28 15.31
N SER A 38 -5.02 11.09 14.00
CA SER A 38 -4.36 10.03 13.25
C SER A 38 -2.88 10.34 12.99
N LEU A 39 -2.06 9.29 12.94
CA LEU A 39 -0.70 9.33 12.42
C LEU A 39 -0.56 8.33 11.28
N LYS A 40 0.20 8.71 10.26
CA LYS A 40 0.58 7.79 9.19
C LYS A 40 1.50 6.70 9.71
N ALA A 41 1.48 5.55 9.05
CA ALA A 41 2.31 4.39 9.40
C ALA A 41 3.82 4.66 9.40
N VAL A 42 4.24 5.72 8.73
CA VAL A 42 5.66 6.13 8.61
C VAL A 42 5.92 7.56 9.08
N GLU A 43 5.02 8.12 9.91
CA GLU A 43 5.17 9.47 10.47
C GLU A 43 5.41 9.42 11.97
N ALA A 44 6.43 10.10 12.45
CA ALA A 44 6.66 10.33 13.88
C ALA A 44 5.74 11.43 14.41
N GLU A 45 5.69 11.60 15.75
CA GLU A 45 4.84 12.58 16.40
C GLU A 45 5.18 14.04 16.02
N ASP A 46 6.43 14.28 15.66
CA ASP A 46 6.97 15.58 15.21
C ASP A 46 6.79 15.83 13.70
N GLY A 47 6.18 14.86 12.97
CA GLY A 47 5.94 14.94 11.53
C GLY A 47 7.09 14.45 10.66
N THR A 48 8.18 13.97 11.24
CA THR A 48 9.28 13.37 10.47
C THR A 48 8.93 11.97 9.96
N MET A 49 9.45 11.60 8.79
CA MET A 49 9.25 10.26 8.23
C MET A 49 10.19 9.25 8.87
N THR A 50 9.66 8.06 9.19
CA THR A 50 10.37 7.05 9.98
C THR A 50 9.78 5.65 9.82
N ALA A 51 10.59 4.61 10.03
CA ALA A 51 10.14 3.22 10.18
C ALA A 51 9.83 2.82 11.64
N LYS A 52 9.90 3.74 12.62
CA LYS A 52 9.87 3.39 14.06
C LYS A 52 8.63 2.61 14.52
N TRP A 53 7.52 2.70 13.78
CA TRP A 53 6.31 1.97 14.11
C TRP A 53 6.33 0.51 13.66
N LEU A 54 7.24 0.14 12.77
CA LEU A 54 7.49 -1.23 12.37
C LEU A 54 8.21 -1.96 13.51
N ARG A 55 7.56 -2.94 14.12
CA ARG A 55 8.09 -3.64 15.30
C ARG A 55 9.12 -4.71 14.96
N LEU A 56 9.18 -5.13 13.71
CA LEU A 56 10.03 -6.24 13.28
C LEU A 56 11.09 -5.76 12.29
N PRO A 57 12.25 -6.43 12.24
CA PRO A 57 13.24 -6.18 11.21
C PRO A 57 12.68 -6.43 9.81
N GLY A 58 13.12 -5.63 8.84
CA GLY A 58 12.90 -5.83 7.41
C GLY A 58 14.12 -6.43 6.71
N LEU A 59 14.03 -6.54 5.38
CA LEU A 59 15.12 -7.08 4.56
C LEU A 59 16.42 -6.27 4.68
N SER A 60 16.35 -4.95 4.74
CA SER A 60 17.54 -4.10 4.93
C SER A 60 18.22 -4.32 6.28
N ASP A 61 17.42 -4.59 7.32
CA ASP A 61 17.95 -4.92 8.65
C ASP A 61 18.69 -6.26 8.63
N ALA A 62 18.19 -7.23 7.84
CA ALA A 62 18.84 -8.52 7.66
C ALA A 62 20.19 -8.38 6.93
N ILE A 63 20.26 -7.55 5.89
CA ILE A 63 21.51 -7.22 5.20
C ILE A 63 22.50 -6.55 6.15
N ALA A 64 22.06 -5.54 6.89
CA ALA A 64 22.89 -4.82 7.85
C ALA A 64 23.40 -5.72 8.98
N ALA A 65 22.56 -6.61 9.52
CA ALA A 65 22.91 -7.55 10.58
C ALA A 65 23.93 -8.60 10.11
N ALA A 66 23.85 -9.04 8.86
CA ALA A 66 24.79 -10.00 8.27
C ALA A 66 26.18 -9.41 8.03
N LYS A 67 26.33 -8.07 7.99
CA LYS A 67 27.60 -7.36 7.78
C LYS A 67 28.36 -7.83 6.53
N THR A 68 27.66 -8.21 5.50
CA THR A 68 28.24 -8.69 4.24
C THR A 68 28.80 -7.56 3.38
N GLY A 69 28.40 -6.33 3.60
CA GLY A 69 28.70 -5.18 2.74
C GLY A 69 27.57 -4.86 1.75
N GLY A 70 26.56 -5.70 1.65
CA GLY A 70 25.40 -5.48 0.78
C GLY A 70 24.61 -4.24 1.18
N LYS A 71 23.99 -3.60 0.22
CA LYS A 71 23.22 -2.36 0.34
C LYS A 71 21.73 -2.62 0.06
N ALA A 72 20.89 -1.73 0.55
CA ALA A 72 19.45 -1.79 0.30
C ALA A 72 18.91 -0.41 -0.05
N VAL A 73 18.24 -0.29 -1.18
CA VAL A 73 17.60 0.94 -1.68
C VAL A 73 16.16 0.63 -2.05
N SER A 74 15.26 1.57 -1.78
CA SER A 74 13.88 1.50 -2.23
C SER A 74 13.45 2.83 -2.84
N VAL A 75 12.71 2.78 -3.95
CA VAL A 75 12.18 3.95 -4.65
C VAL A 75 10.67 3.78 -4.86
N SER A 76 9.88 4.79 -4.52
CA SER A 76 8.43 4.79 -4.71
C SER A 76 7.88 6.21 -4.84
N LEU A 77 6.68 6.35 -5.37
CA LEU A 77 5.92 7.60 -5.25
C LEU A 77 5.42 7.83 -3.82
N LYS A 78 5.08 6.76 -3.08
CA LYS A 78 4.53 6.84 -1.72
C LYS A 78 5.61 6.64 -0.66
N ASP A 79 5.62 7.48 0.38
CA ASP A 79 6.51 7.39 1.54
C ASP A 79 6.51 6.00 2.19
N ARG A 80 5.32 5.49 2.53
CA ARG A 80 5.12 4.18 3.17
C ARG A 80 5.54 3.00 2.31
N ALA A 81 5.41 3.14 1.00
CA ALA A 81 5.77 2.10 0.05
C ALA A 81 7.29 2.06 -0.24
N ALA A 82 8.01 3.15 0.03
CA ALA A 82 9.46 3.16 0.04
C ALA A 82 10.05 2.67 1.38
N ILE A 83 9.49 3.11 2.50
CA ILE A 83 10.08 2.89 3.84
C ILE A 83 9.81 1.47 4.35
N LEU A 84 8.55 1.02 4.33
CA LEU A 84 8.13 -0.19 5.03
C LEU A 84 8.68 -1.50 4.47
N PRO A 85 8.84 -1.69 3.15
CA PRO A 85 9.39 -2.93 2.62
C PRO A 85 10.91 -3.07 2.86
N LEU A 86 11.62 -1.96 3.10
CA LEU A 86 13.02 -2.01 3.53
C LEU A 86 13.15 -2.49 4.97
N GLY A 87 12.49 -1.83 5.90
CA GLY A 87 12.72 -1.93 7.32
C GLY A 87 13.32 -0.65 7.91
N HIS A 88 14.30 -0.76 8.82
CA HIS A 88 14.86 0.38 9.56
C HIS A 88 16.19 0.88 8.99
N ALA A 89 16.86 0.08 8.17
CA ALA A 89 18.13 0.40 7.54
C ALA A 89 17.96 0.69 6.04
N GLY A 90 19.04 1.05 5.35
CA GLY A 90 19.02 1.30 3.91
C GLY A 90 18.53 2.70 3.53
N THR A 91 18.38 2.92 2.23
CA THR A 91 18.00 4.22 1.65
C THR A 91 16.60 4.13 1.04
N ALA A 92 15.62 4.74 1.70
CA ALA A 92 14.26 4.88 1.18
C ALA A 92 14.11 6.24 0.49
N ILE A 93 13.66 6.23 -0.77
CA ILE A 93 13.47 7.41 -1.61
C ILE A 93 12.02 7.47 -2.04
N TRP A 94 11.36 8.63 -1.88
CA TRP A 94 9.98 8.82 -2.32
C TRP A 94 9.74 10.20 -2.90
N TYR A 95 8.66 10.34 -3.67
CA TYR A 95 8.25 11.61 -4.24
C TYR A 95 7.48 12.47 -3.23
N ASP A 96 7.94 13.69 -2.98
CA ASP A 96 7.22 14.71 -2.22
C ASP A 96 6.56 15.71 -3.17
N ALA A 97 5.25 15.56 -3.40
CA ALA A 97 4.48 16.43 -4.29
C ALA A 97 4.45 17.89 -3.84
N ARG A 98 4.66 18.19 -2.55
CA ARG A 98 4.72 19.58 -2.04
C ARG A 98 6.02 20.28 -2.46
N ARG A 99 7.10 19.49 -2.59
CA ARG A 99 8.41 19.97 -3.03
C ARG A 99 8.64 19.77 -4.53
N VAL A 100 7.79 18.97 -5.17
CA VAL A 100 7.93 18.50 -6.57
C VAL A 100 9.32 17.88 -6.80
N ALA A 101 9.73 17.02 -5.88
CA ALA A 101 11.09 16.47 -5.86
C ALA A 101 11.13 15.12 -5.12
N TRP A 102 12.16 14.34 -5.42
CA TRP A 102 12.52 13.18 -4.63
C TRP A 102 13.09 13.60 -3.28
N THR A 103 12.76 12.83 -2.26
CA THR A 103 13.26 13.00 -0.89
C THR A 103 13.58 11.65 -0.26
N SER A 104 14.28 11.66 0.88
CA SER A 104 14.67 10.48 1.63
C SER A 104 14.70 10.78 3.14
N ILE A 105 14.74 9.75 3.99
CA ILE A 105 14.85 9.94 5.45
C ILE A 105 16.14 10.68 5.80
N ALA A 106 17.27 10.20 5.29
CA ALA A 106 18.55 10.83 5.49
C ALA A 106 18.91 11.71 4.28
N PRO A 107 19.57 12.87 4.48
CA PRO A 107 20.06 13.69 3.36
C PRO A 107 20.97 12.88 2.43
N SER A 108 20.76 13.01 1.13
CA SER A 108 21.56 12.38 0.08
C SER A 108 22.07 13.44 -0.91
N ALA A 109 23.38 13.54 -1.04
CA ALA A 109 24.00 14.51 -1.95
C ALA A 109 23.64 14.22 -3.40
N TRP A 110 23.74 12.96 -3.83
CA TRP A 110 23.42 12.59 -5.21
C TRP A 110 21.94 12.82 -5.54
N LEU A 111 21.03 12.60 -4.59
CA LEU A 111 19.60 12.84 -4.81
C LEU A 111 19.30 14.33 -4.98
N THR A 112 20.06 15.19 -4.29
CA THR A 112 19.99 16.65 -4.49
C THR A 112 20.47 17.04 -5.89
N GLU A 113 21.57 16.47 -6.36
CA GLU A 113 22.08 16.66 -7.73
C GLU A 113 21.11 16.13 -8.77
N TRP A 114 20.51 14.95 -8.53
CA TRP A 114 19.51 14.35 -9.40
C TRP A 114 18.28 15.25 -9.56
N ASN A 115 17.70 15.72 -8.47
CA ASN A 115 16.58 16.65 -8.49
C ASN A 115 16.89 17.95 -9.25
N ALA A 116 18.12 18.46 -9.15
CA ALA A 116 18.53 19.67 -9.83
C ALA A 116 18.70 19.46 -11.35
N SER A 117 19.21 18.30 -11.76
CA SER A 117 19.46 18.00 -13.18
C SER A 117 18.24 17.42 -13.90
N HIS A 118 17.30 16.80 -13.14
CA HIS A 118 16.06 16.17 -13.64
C HIS A 118 14.86 16.73 -12.85
N PRO A 119 14.53 18.02 -13.02
CA PRO A 119 13.45 18.63 -12.25
C PRO A 119 12.10 18.08 -12.66
N ILE A 120 11.41 17.40 -11.75
CA ILE A 120 10.06 16.84 -11.98
C ILE A 120 9.08 17.94 -12.40
N ALA A 121 9.33 19.18 -12.00
CA ALA A 121 8.53 20.34 -12.41
C ALA A 121 8.45 20.53 -13.94
N ALA A 122 9.40 20.00 -14.71
CA ALA A 122 9.36 20.04 -16.18
C ALA A 122 8.19 19.25 -16.76
N HIS A 123 7.66 18.28 -16.03
CA HIS A 123 6.59 17.38 -16.45
C HIS A 123 5.18 17.84 -16.03
N LEU A 124 5.05 18.96 -15.32
CA LEU A 124 3.74 19.39 -14.81
C LEU A 124 2.76 19.86 -15.90
N HIS A 125 3.23 19.98 -17.15
CA HIS A 125 2.43 20.30 -18.33
C HIS A 125 2.23 19.12 -19.28
N ASP A 126 2.68 17.92 -18.88
CA ASP A 126 2.55 16.75 -19.73
C ASP A 126 1.08 16.35 -19.88
N VAL A 127 0.78 15.74 -21.02
CA VAL A 127 -0.56 15.24 -21.33
C VAL A 127 -0.48 13.74 -21.56
N TRP A 128 -1.20 13.00 -20.74
CA TRP A 128 -1.36 11.56 -20.91
C TRP A 128 -2.45 11.29 -21.95
N THR A 129 -2.06 10.71 -23.09
CA THR A 129 -2.96 10.29 -24.17
C THR A 129 -2.96 8.78 -24.28
N ALA A 130 -4.11 8.20 -24.62
CA ALA A 130 -4.20 6.74 -24.80
C ALA A 130 -3.28 6.24 -25.92
N LEU A 131 -2.66 5.09 -25.71
CA LEU A 131 -1.95 4.36 -26.76
C LEU A 131 -2.95 3.87 -27.83
N PRO A 132 -2.51 3.71 -29.10
CA PRO A 132 -3.41 3.25 -30.16
C PRO A 132 -4.05 1.88 -29.90
N GLU A 133 -3.38 1.03 -29.11
CA GLU A 133 -3.84 -0.31 -28.78
C GLU A 133 -4.88 -0.35 -27.66
N THR A 134 -4.92 0.68 -26.82
CA THR A 134 -5.75 0.73 -25.62
C THR A 134 -7.25 0.48 -25.91
N PRO A 135 -7.87 1.13 -26.91
CA PRO A 135 -9.30 0.91 -27.22
C PRO A 135 -9.62 -0.54 -27.60
N GLY A 136 -8.66 -1.27 -28.15
CA GLY A 136 -8.84 -2.67 -28.57
C GLY A 136 -8.76 -3.66 -27.42
N LEU A 137 -8.20 -3.26 -26.28
CA LEU A 137 -7.97 -4.12 -25.12
C LEU A 137 -9.01 -3.87 -24.02
N ALA A 138 -9.36 -2.61 -23.80
CA ALA A 138 -10.41 -2.24 -22.84
C ALA A 138 -11.78 -2.75 -23.35
N ARG A 139 -12.54 -3.34 -22.43
CA ARG A 139 -13.88 -3.90 -22.72
C ARG A 139 -15.00 -2.95 -22.41
N VAL A 140 -14.67 -1.76 -21.92
CA VAL A 140 -15.59 -0.68 -21.54
C VAL A 140 -15.34 0.55 -22.40
N ALA A 141 -16.26 1.51 -22.40
CA ALA A 141 -16.05 2.80 -23.03
C ALA A 141 -15.06 3.64 -22.21
N ASP A 142 -14.47 4.69 -22.84
CA ASP A 142 -13.59 5.67 -22.18
C ASP A 142 -14.34 6.61 -21.20
N ASP A 143 -15.61 6.39 -20.98
CA ASP A 143 -16.47 7.08 -20.02
C ASP A 143 -17.45 6.04 -19.46
N ALA A 144 -16.92 5.05 -18.77
CA ALA A 144 -17.74 3.99 -18.21
C ALA A 144 -18.44 4.45 -16.92
N PRO A 145 -19.66 3.95 -16.64
CA PRO A 145 -20.38 4.32 -15.43
C PRO A 145 -19.56 4.03 -14.15
N GLY A 146 -19.40 5.04 -13.33
CA GLY A 146 -18.68 4.97 -12.07
C GLY A 146 -17.24 5.49 -12.13
N GLU A 147 -16.70 5.77 -13.30
CA GLU A 147 -15.43 6.47 -13.45
C GLU A 147 -15.57 7.93 -12.98
N VAL A 148 -14.63 8.38 -12.16
CA VAL A 148 -14.66 9.73 -11.57
C VAL A 148 -13.40 10.54 -11.88
N GLY A 149 -12.36 9.87 -12.37
CA GLY A 149 -11.03 10.45 -12.46
C GLY A 149 -10.32 10.43 -11.10
N GLU A 150 -9.07 10.86 -11.08
CA GLU A 150 -8.25 10.92 -9.87
C GLU A 150 -7.46 12.21 -9.84
N VAL A 151 -7.34 12.84 -8.67
CA VAL A 151 -6.57 14.08 -8.43
C VAL A 151 -6.99 15.23 -9.39
N GLY A 152 -8.24 15.27 -9.78
CA GLY A 152 -8.78 16.30 -10.70
C GLY A 152 -8.51 16.05 -12.19
N LEU A 153 -7.92 14.91 -12.56
CA LEU A 153 -7.94 14.39 -13.93
C LEU A 153 -9.38 13.93 -14.24
N GLY A 154 -9.88 14.30 -15.40
CA GLY A 154 -11.25 13.95 -15.79
C GLY A 154 -11.45 12.45 -16.03
N PRO A 155 -12.70 12.00 -16.30
CA PRO A 155 -12.98 10.58 -16.51
C PRO A 155 -12.51 10.04 -17.87
N THR A 156 -12.16 10.89 -18.83
CA THR A 156 -11.83 10.47 -20.21
C THR A 156 -10.50 11.03 -20.69
N PHE A 157 -9.85 10.31 -21.59
CA PHE A 157 -8.67 10.82 -22.30
C PHE A 157 -8.99 12.06 -23.16
N PRO A 158 -8.02 12.97 -23.37
CA PRO A 158 -6.67 12.99 -22.78
C PRO A 158 -6.63 13.63 -21.39
N HIS A 159 -5.66 13.24 -20.55
CA HIS A 159 -5.46 13.77 -19.22
C HIS A 159 -4.30 14.76 -19.18
N ALA A 160 -4.59 16.05 -19.13
CA ALA A 160 -3.58 17.10 -19.01
C ALA A 160 -3.30 17.40 -17.53
N LEU A 161 -2.05 17.27 -17.08
CA LEU A 161 -1.67 17.48 -15.69
C LEU A 161 -1.93 18.92 -15.24
N ASP A 162 -1.62 19.90 -16.09
CA ASP A 162 -1.80 21.33 -15.79
C ASP A 162 -3.27 21.78 -15.78
N ALA A 163 -4.19 20.96 -16.26
CA ALA A 163 -5.63 21.21 -16.12
C ALA A 163 -6.14 20.92 -14.71
N THR A 164 -5.37 20.21 -13.88
CA THR A 164 -5.75 19.88 -12.50
C THR A 164 -5.42 21.02 -11.53
N ARG A 165 -6.07 21.01 -10.36
CA ARG A 165 -5.75 21.99 -9.29
C ARG A 165 -4.37 21.79 -8.68
N ASN A 166 -3.82 20.58 -8.80
CA ASN A 166 -2.53 20.20 -8.24
C ASN A 166 -1.78 19.27 -9.20
N PRO A 167 -1.12 19.80 -10.24
CA PRO A 167 -0.37 19.02 -11.22
C PRO A 167 0.68 18.09 -10.60
N ALA A 168 1.31 18.52 -9.52
CA ALA A 168 2.30 17.72 -8.82
C ALA A 168 1.69 16.46 -8.19
N SER A 169 0.47 16.55 -7.68
CA SER A 169 -0.25 15.36 -7.17
C SER A 169 -0.83 14.51 -8.30
N ALA A 170 -1.17 15.08 -9.46
CA ALA A 170 -1.68 14.35 -10.61
C ALA A 170 -0.65 13.34 -11.16
N ILE A 171 0.65 13.54 -10.95
CA ILE A 171 1.72 12.58 -11.27
C ILE A 171 1.44 11.19 -10.65
N PHE A 172 0.89 11.14 -9.44
CA PHE A 172 0.55 9.87 -8.79
C PHE A 172 -0.41 9.01 -9.59
N ALA A 173 -1.31 9.62 -10.34
CA ALA A 173 -2.38 8.96 -11.09
C ALA A 173 -2.11 8.89 -12.60
N THR A 174 -0.85 8.90 -13.01
CA THR A 174 -0.44 8.76 -14.42
C THR A 174 0.74 7.81 -14.58
N PRO A 175 0.93 7.17 -15.75
CA PRO A 175 2.10 6.33 -16.03
C PRO A 175 3.44 7.05 -15.84
N LEU A 176 3.48 8.38 -16.05
CA LEU A 176 4.66 9.21 -15.77
C LEU A 176 5.21 8.95 -14.36
N GLY A 177 4.34 8.77 -13.35
CA GLY A 177 4.78 8.48 -12.00
C GLY A 177 5.64 7.21 -11.91
N ASN A 178 5.27 6.15 -12.63
CA ASN A 178 6.08 4.93 -12.70
C ASN A 178 7.39 5.16 -13.46
N ASP A 179 7.37 5.91 -14.57
CA ASP A 179 8.58 6.23 -15.34
C ASP A 179 9.60 6.96 -14.47
N LEU A 180 9.17 7.94 -13.69
CA LEU A 180 10.01 8.67 -12.74
C LEU A 180 10.61 7.76 -11.65
N VAL A 181 9.86 6.75 -11.18
CA VAL A 181 10.40 5.75 -10.24
C VAL A 181 11.50 4.91 -10.89
N PHE A 182 11.30 4.44 -12.12
CA PHE A 182 12.32 3.67 -12.84
C PHE A 182 13.57 4.48 -13.13
N ASP A 183 13.43 5.73 -13.57
CA ASP A 183 14.56 6.63 -13.87
C ASP A 183 15.40 6.86 -12.61
N THR A 184 14.73 7.16 -11.48
CA THR A 184 15.42 7.37 -10.20
C THR A 184 16.05 6.08 -9.67
N ALA A 185 15.41 4.92 -9.87
CA ALA A 185 15.98 3.63 -9.51
C ALA A 185 17.21 3.28 -10.36
N THR A 186 17.18 3.59 -11.66
CA THR A 186 18.32 3.41 -12.57
C THR A 186 19.51 4.28 -12.17
N GLU A 187 19.27 5.52 -11.78
CA GLU A 187 20.31 6.42 -11.22
C GLU A 187 20.83 5.88 -9.88
N ALA A 188 19.94 5.38 -9.01
CA ALA A 188 20.34 4.80 -7.72
C ALA A 188 21.26 3.59 -7.88
N ILE A 189 21.10 2.75 -8.92
CA ILE A 189 22.01 1.64 -9.22
C ILE A 189 23.44 2.16 -9.39
N ASP A 190 23.62 3.24 -10.17
CA ASP A 190 24.93 3.82 -10.44
C ASP A 190 25.50 4.55 -9.22
N ARG A 191 24.70 5.39 -8.57
CA ARG A 191 25.15 6.23 -7.45
C ARG A 191 25.44 5.45 -6.18
N GLU A 192 24.67 4.44 -5.90
CA GLU A 192 24.86 3.54 -4.77
C GLU A 192 25.77 2.34 -5.15
N GLN A 193 26.16 2.22 -6.43
CA GLN A 193 26.97 1.12 -6.96
C GLN A 193 26.36 -0.26 -6.64
N LEU A 194 25.04 -0.40 -6.89
CA LEU A 194 24.36 -1.66 -6.65
C LEU A 194 24.82 -2.72 -7.65
N GLY A 195 25.17 -3.91 -7.15
CA GLY A 195 25.69 -5.01 -7.96
C GLY A 195 27.12 -4.81 -8.47
N ALA A 196 27.84 -3.78 -8.04
CA ALA A 196 29.19 -3.50 -8.51
C ALA A 196 30.25 -4.43 -7.92
N ASP A 197 29.98 -5.07 -6.79
CA ASP A 197 30.88 -5.97 -6.11
C ASP A 197 30.36 -7.42 -6.02
N THR A 198 30.84 -8.22 -5.10
CA THR A 198 30.44 -9.62 -4.88
C THR A 198 29.36 -9.79 -3.81
N HIS A 199 28.96 -8.72 -3.16
CA HIS A 199 27.94 -8.74 -2.12
C HIS A 199 26.57 -8.47 -2.77
N PRO A 200 25.58 -9.34 -2.55
CA PRO A 200 24.25 -9.08 -3.08
C PRO A 200 23.61 -7.83 -2.47
N ASP A 201 23.06 -6.99 -3.32
CA ASP A 201 22.32 -5.78 -2.96
C ASP A 201 20.81 -5.98 -3.16
N LEU A 202 20.02 -5.15 -2.51
CA LEU A 202 18.57 -5.14 -2.65
C LEU A 202 18.10 -3.80 -3.24
N LEU A 203 17.35 -3.88 -4.33
CA LEU A 203 16.63 -2.75 -4.89
C LEU A 203 15.12 -3.05 -4.91
N ILE A 204 14.32 -2.18 -4.30
CA ILE A 204 12.86 -2.30 -4.28
C ILE A 204 12.25 -1.12 -5.02
N LEU A 205 11.44 -1.41 -6.05
CA LEU A 205 10.61 -0.42 -6.73
C LEU A 205 9.15 -0.66 -6.36
N SER A 206 8.47 0.36 -5.85
CA SER A 206 7.03 0.31 -5.65
C SER A 206 6.33 1.27 -6.60
N LEU A 207 5.68 0.69 -7.62
CA LEU A 207 5.09 1.38 -8.77
C LEU A 207 3.64 1.74 -8.44
N SER A 208 3.46 2.83 -7.71
CA SER A 208 2.19 3.20 -7.08
C SER A 208 1.15 3.81 -8.03
N ALA A 209 1.52 4.18 -9.25
CA ALA A 209 0.60 4.90 -10.15
C ALA A 209 -0.61 4.05 -10.54
N HIS A 210 -0.42 2.74 -10.75
CA HIS A 210 -1.52 1.85 -11.15
C HIS A 210 -2.63 1.76 -10.09
N ASP A 211 -2.28 1.85 -8.80
CA ASP A 211 -3.25 1.88 -7.70
C ASP A 211 -4.12 3.15 -7.75
N TYR A 212 -3.50 4.34 -7.94
CA TYR A 212 -4.27 5.59 -8.11
C TYR A 212 -5.13 5.58 -9.37
N ILE A 213 -4.60 5.07 -10.49
CA ILE A 213 -5.36 4.93 -11.73
C ILE A 213 -6.59 4.03 -11.49
N GLY A 214 -6.40 2.89 -10.82
CA GLY A 214 -7.49 2.01 -10.45
C GLY A 214 -8.55 2.71 -9.58
N HIS A 215 -8.14 3.54 -8.62
CA HIS A 215 -9.06 4.31 -7.79
C HIS A 215 -9.89 5.31 -8.59
N GLY A 216 -9.33 5.95 -9.62
CA GLY A 216 -10.01 6.96 -10.42
C GLY A 216 -10.91 6.42 -11.51
N TRP A 217 -10.52 5.31 -12.15
CA TRP A 217 -11.19 4.80 -13.36
C TRP A 217 -11.61 3.33 -13.29
N GLY A 218 -11.12 2.57 -12.31
CA GLY A 218 -11.40 1.14 -12.22
C GLY A 218 -10.39 0.28 -13.00
N GLN A 219 -10.43 -1.04 -12.72
CA GLN A 219 -9.42 -1.97 -13.21
C GLN A 219 -9.59 -2.37 -14.69
N GLU A 220 -10.76 -2.13 -15.26
CA GLU A 220 -11.09 -2.48 -16.66
C GLU A 220 -11.09 -1.28 -17.61
N SER A 221 -10.81 -0.07 -17.08
CA SER A 221 -10.82 1.20 -17.81
C SER A 221 -9.72 1.28 -18.88
N TRP A 222 -9.86 2.25 -19.76
CA TRP A 222 -8.82 2.57 -20.75
C TRP A 222 -7.53 2.97 -20.08
N GLU A 223 -7.59 3.74 -18.99
CA GLU A 223 -6.45 4.22 -18.21
C GLU A 223 -5.66 3.07 -17.58
N SER A 224 -6.37 2.11 -16.99
CA SER A 224 -5.73 0.93 -16.39
C SER A 224 -5.04 0.06 -17.45
N TRP A 225 -5.67 -0.17 -18.60
CA TRP A 225 -5.05 -0.91 -19.70
C TRP A 225 -3.86 -0.17 -20.31
N ASP A 226 -3.97 1.15 -20.54
CA ASP A 226 -2.88 1.99 -21.03
C ASP A 226 -1.69 1.96 -20.07
N ALA A 227 -1.95 2.10 -18.77
CA ALA A 227 -0.93 2.05 -17.75
C ALA A 227 -0.20 0.70 -17.71
N VAL A 228 -0.91 -0.43 -17.86
CA VAL A 228 -0.31 -1.77 -17.91
C VAL A 228 0.56 -1.94 -19.15
N LEU A 229 0.11 -1.50 -20.32
CA LEU A 229 0.90 -1.56 -21.55
C LEU A 229 2.20 -0.76 -21.46
N ARG A 230 2.13 0.45 -20.87
CA ARG A 230 3.31 1.28 -20.65
C ARG A 230 4.24 0.66 -19.62
N LEU A 231 3.68 0.09 -18.55
CA LEU A 231 4.44 -0.58 -17.52
C LEU A 231 5.20 -1.79 -18.07
N ASP A 232 4.56 -2.61 -18.90
CA ASP A 232 5.20 -3.77 -19.57
C ASP A 232 6.42 -3.33 -20.39
N ARG A 233 6.27 -2.30 -21.24
CA ARG A 233 7.36 -1.73 -22.03
C ARG A 233 8.47 -1.14 -21.14
N ARG A 234 8.10 -0.51 -20.03
CA ARG A 234 9.07 0.11 -19.12
C ARG A 234 9.85 -0.93 -18.32
N ILE A 235 9.20 -2.04 -17.94
CA ILE A 235 9.88 -3.19 -17.33
C ILE A 235 10.87 -3.79 -18.32
N ASP A 236 10.49 -4.00 -19.57
CA ASP A 236 11.41 -4.53 -20.59
C ASP A 236 12.68 -3.68 -20.75
N GLN A 237 12.53 -2.35 -20.80
CA GLN A 237 13.65 -1.41 -20.82
C GLN A 237 14.52 -1.54 -19.55
N PHE A 238 13.90 -1.60 -18.37
CA PHE A 238 14.61 -1.71 -17.10
C PHE A 238 15.38 -3.04 -16.97
N LEU A 239 14.85 -4.15 -17.50
CA LEU A 239 15.57 -5.41 -17.56
C LEU A 239 16.84 -5.29 -18.44
N GLY A 240 16.75 -4.55 -19.55
CA GLY A 240 17.92 -4.21 -20.36
C GLY A 240 18.95 -3.35 -19.64
N ASP A 241 18.48 -2.37 -18.85
CA ASP A 241 19.36 -1.56 -18.00
C ASP A 241 20.08 -2.39 -16.94
N LEU A 242 19.38 -3.36 -16.32
CA LEU A 242 19.99 -4.31 -15.37
C LEU A 242 21.07 -5.17 -16.03
N ASP A 243 20.81 -5.71 -17.23
CA ASP A 243 21.82 -6.49 -17.95
C ASP A 243 23.05 -5.63 -18.31
N ALA A 244 22.86 -4.36 -18.66
CA ALA A 244 23.94 -3.44 -19.00
C ALA A 244 24.75 -2.97 -17.78
N LYS A 245 24.08 -2.62 -16.68
CA LYS A 245 24.72 -1.99 -15.50
C LYS A 245 25.23 -3.02 -14.49
N VAL A 246 24.46 -4.04 -14.21
CA VAL A 246 24.78 -5.08 -13.23
C VAL A 246 25.43 -6.31 -13.88
N GLY A 247 25.01 -6.62 -15.09
CA GLY A 247 25.47 -7.74 -15.90
C GLY A 247 24.43 -8.84 -16.02
N ALA A 248 24.33 -9.39 -17.23
CA ALA A 248 23.38 -10.45 -17.55
C ALA A 248 23.55 -11.67 -16.63
N GLY A 249 22.46 -12.11 -16.03
CA GLY A 249 22.43 -13.24 -15.10
C GLY A 249 22.95 -12.94 -13.69
N ARG A 250 23.34 -11.70 -13.39
CA ARG A 250 23.82 -11.28 -12.07
C ARG A 250 22.74 -10.63 -11.20
N TRP A 251 21.52 -10.58 -11.66
CA TRP A 251 20.37 -10.09 -10.93
C TRP A 251 19.27 -11.14 -10.84
N ALA A 252 18.36 -10.96 -9.92
CA ALA A 252 17.14 -11.73 -9.76
C ALA A 252 16.00 -10.78 -9.45
N MET A 253 14.76 -11.12 -9.80
CA MET A 253 13.62 -10.23 -9.63
C MET A 253 12.38 -11.00 -9.18
N ILE A 254 11.60 -10.38 -8.31
CA ILE A 254 10.22 -10.77 -8.00
C ILE A 254 9.33 -9.58 -8.35
N VAL A 255 8.33 -9.79 -9.22
CA VAL A 255 7.27 -8.82 -9.49
C VAL A 255 5.99 -9.31 -8.84
N THR A 256 5.35 -8.47 -8.05
CA THR A 256 4.08 -8.77 -7.38
C THR A 256 3.33 -7.47 -7.11
N SER A 257 2.11 -7.56 -6.55
CA SER A 257 1.38 -6.42 -6.03
C SER A 257 1.22 -6.55 -4.52
N ASP A 258 1.07 -5.42 -3.84
CA ASP A 258 0.75 -5.34 -2.41
C ASP A 258 -0.70 -5.76 -2.13
N HIS A 259 -1.63 -5.50 -3.04
CA HIS A 259 -3.02 -5.95 -3.03
C HIS A 259 -3.59 -5.94 -4.45
N GLY A 260 -4.75 -6.53 -4.61
CA GLY A 260 -5.61 -6.33 -5.77
C GLY A 260 -6.62 -5.21 -5.51
N ALA A 261 -7.70 -5.17 -6.28
CA ALA A 261 -8.76 -4.18 -6.10
C ALA A 261 -10.14 -4.76 -6.45
N CYS A 262 -11.19 -4.14 -5.91
CA CYS A 262 -12.56 -4.46 -6.23
C CYS A 262 -12.83 -4.14 -7.71
N PRO A 263 -13.48 -5.02 -8.48
CA PRO A 263 -14.10 -4.62 -9.74
C PRO A 263 -15.04 -3.43 -9.52
N MET A 264 -15.39 -2.73 -10.58
CA MET A 264 -16.33 -1.60 -10.46
C MET A 264 -17.55 -2.00 -9.63
N PRO A 265 -17.88 -1.27 -8.54
CA PRO A 265 -19.01 -1.61 -7.66
C PRO A 265 -20.33 -1.85 -8.41
N GLU A 266 -20.56 -1.10 -9.48
CA GLU A 266 -21.74 -1.21 -10.33
C GLU A 266 -21.89 -2.60 -10.96
N SER A 267 -20.77 -3.21 -11.37
CA SER A 267 -20.76 -4.55 -11.98
C SER A 267 -21.11 -5.67 -10.99
N LEU A 268 -20.94 -5.40 -9.70
CA LEU A 268 -21.21 -6.34 -8.61
C LEU A 268 -22.49 -6.00 -7.82
N HIS A 269 -23.27 -5.02 -8.28
CA HIS A 269 -24.42 -4.48 -7.55
C HIS A 269 -24.07 -4.00 -6.13
N GLY A 270 -22.84 -3.50 -5.97
CA GLY A 270 -22.30 -2.95 -4.74
C GLY A 270 -22.43 -1.43 -4.64
N GLY A 271 -21.50 -0.80 -3.97
CA GLY A 271 -21.51 0.65 -3.79
C GLY A 271 -20.30 1.18 -3.02
N ARG A 272 -20.39 2.42 -2.61
CA ARG A 272 -19.34 3.15 -1.90
C ARG A 272 -19.86 3.63 -0.55
N ILE A 273 -19.02 3.56 0.47
CA ILE A 273 -19.34 3.96 1.84
C ILE A 273 -18.23 4.87 2.36
N SER A 274 -18.59 6.08 2.77
CA SER A 274 -17.61 6.96 3.40
C SER A 274 -17.39 6.61 4.88
N PHE A 275 -16.19 6.86 5.38
CA PHE A 275 -15.88 6.70 6.81
C PHE A 275 -16.76 7.62 7.68
N ALA A 276 -17.17 8.76 7.17
CA ALA A 276 -18.10 9.66 7.86
C ALA A 276 -19.46 8.99 8.09
N GLN A 277 -20.02 8.31 7.09
CA GLN A 277 -21.28 7.59 7.22
C GLN A 277 -21.20 6.48 8.28
N ILE A 278 -20.09 5.73 8.33
CA ILE A 278 -19.85 4.70 9.34
C ILE A 278 -19.77 5.34 10.74
N LYS A 279 -18.99 6.41 10.86
CA LYS A 279 -18.84 7.16 12.13
C LYS A 279 -20.19 7.68 12.64
N ASP A 280 -20.99 8.28 11.77
CA ASP A 280 -22.30 8.83 12.11
C ASP A 280 -23.28 7.74 12.53
N ALA A 281 -23.33 6.62 11.80
CA ALA A 281 -24.18 5.49 12.17
C ALA A 281 -23.81 4.92 13.55
N ALA A 282 -22.52 4.74 13.78
CA ALA A 282 -22.00 4.27 15.07
C ALA A 282 -22.31 5.25 16.20
N ASN A 283 -22.12 6.56 15.96
CA ASN A 283 -22.40 7.58 16.97
C ASN A 283 -23.88 7.68 17.31
N ARG A 284 -24.78 7.60 16.34
CA ARG A 284 -26.23 7.53 16.61
C ARG A 284 -26.62 6.34 17.47
N ALA A 285 -26.00 5.17 17.23
CA ALA A 285 -26.26 3.98 18.05
C ALA A 285 -25.74 4.16 19.50
N ALA A 286 -24.60 4.83 19.67
CA ALA A 286 -24.06 5.14 21.00
C ALA A 286 -24.90 6.17 21.74
N ILE A 287 -25.38 7.22 21.09
CA ILE A 287 -26.27 8.24 21.67
C ILE A 287 -27.55 7.62 22.24
N ALA A 288 -28.12 6.64 21.57
CA ALA A 288 -29.31 5.95 22.03
C ALA A 288 -29.15 5.27 23.40
N GLU A 289 -27.91 4.90 23.76
CA GLU A 289 -27.58 4.22 25.02
C GLU A 289 -26.93 5.16 26.06
N LEU A 290 -26.00 6.02 25.58
CA LEU A 290 -25.17 6.86 26.47
C LEU A 290 -25.66 8.31 26.58
N GLY A 291 -26.71 8.67 25.82
CA GLY A 291 -27.20 10.05 25.74
C GLY A 291 -26.41 10.91 24.74
N PRO A 292 -26.78 12.20 24.63
CA PRO A 292 -26.13 13.11 23.68
C PRO A 292 -24.63 13.22 23.91
N GLY A 293 -23.83 13.14 22.83
CA GLY A 293 -22.37 13.26 22.90
C GLY A 293 -21.67 12.74 21.65
N GLU A 294 -20.36 13.00 21.57
CA GLU A 294 -19.46 12.47 20.57
C GLU A 294 -18.76 11.23 21.12
N TRP A 295 -19.30 10.07 20.83
CA TRP A 295 -18.85 8.79 21.37
C TRP A 295 -17.83 8.08 20.50
N ILE A 296 -17.75 8.47 19.20
CA ILE A 296 -16.82 7.91 18.23
C ILE A 296 -15.73 8.93 17.93
N ALA A 297 -14.50 8.58 18.23
CA ALA A 297 -13.33 9.43 17.95
C ALA A 297 -12.99 9.40 16.46
N ASN A 298 -12.88 8.21 15.88
CA ASN A 298 -12.50 8.04 14.49
C ASN A 298 -13.08 6.74 13.91
N ALA A 299 -13.34 6.73 12.60
CA ALA A 299 -13.59 5.55 11.80
C ALA A 299 -12.55 5.52 10.70
N ARG A 300 -11.62 4.58 10.77
CA ARG A 300 -10.59 4.34 9.75
C ARG A 300 -10.42 2.84 9.57
N TYR A 301 -10.52 2.41 8.32
CA TYR A 301 -10.35 1.00 8.03
C TYR A 301 -9.01 0.47 8.59
N PRO A 302 -8.98 -0.68 9.23
CA PRO A 302 -10.09 -1.64 9.41
C PRO A 302 -10.91 -1.44 10.70
N THR A 303 -10.70 -0.38 11.48
CA THR A 303 -11.33 -0.27 12.81
C THR A 303 -11.95 1.09 13.12
N LEU A 304 -12.93 1.06 14.02
CA LEU A 304 -13.58 2.22 14.59
C LEU A 304 -13.11 2.42 16.05
N TYR A 305 -12.79 3.66 16.36
CA TYR A 305 -12.22 4.08 17.66
C TYR A 305 -13.27 4.81 18.48
N LEU A 306 -13.51 4.32 19.69
CA LEU A 306 -14.34 5.02 20.65
C LEU A 306 -13.61 6.25 21.22
N SER A 307 -14.36 7.28 21.57
CA SER A 307 -13.81 8.47 22.23
C SER A 307 -13.35 8.16 23.66
N ARG A 308 -12.48 9.02 24.21
CA ARG A 308 -12.07 8.91 25.62
C ARG A 308 -13.28 9.00 26.58
N ALA A 309 -14.28 9.80 26.22
CA ALA A 309 -15.52 9.92 27.00
C ALA A 309 -16.32 8.60 27.00
N ALA A 310 -16.37 7.90 25.86
CA ALA A 310 -17.00 6.58 25.78
C ALA A 310 -16.24 5.54 26.60
N LEU A 311 -14.91 5.52 26.50
CA LEU A 311 -14.07 4.56 27.24
C LEU A 311 -14.09 4.81 28.77
N ALA A 312 -14.45 6.01 29.21
CA ALA A 312 -14.59 6.37 30.63
C ALA A 312 -15.95 5.99 31.22
N GLN A 313 -16.89 5.49 30.43
CA GLN A 313 -18.18 5.02 30.93
C GLN A 313 -18.03 3.77 31.81
N LYS A 314 -19.06 3.53 32.65
CA LYS A 314 -19.08 2.30 33.46
C LYS A 314 -18.97 1.08 32.53
N PRO A 315 -18.24 0.02 32.91
CA PRO A 315 -18.03 -1.13 32.04
C PRO A 315 -19.31 -1.77 31.49
N ARG A 316 -20.40 -1.78 32.27
CA ARG A 316 -21.68 -2.29 31.82
C ARG A 316 -22.28 -1.42 30.70
N ASP A 317 -22.30 -0.11 30.89
CA ASP A 317 -22.90 0.83 29.94
C ASP A 317 -22.09 0.86 28.64
N LEU A 318 -20.76 0.83 28.74
CA LEU A 318 -19.86 0.68 27.59
C LEU A 318 -20.10 -0.62 26.84
N ALA A 319 -20.25 -1.74 27.53
CA ALA A 319 -20.48 -3.04 26.88
C ALA A 319 -21.83 -3.08 26.14
N VAL A 320 -22.87 -2.45 26.69
CA VAL A 320 -24.17 -2.29 26.03
C VAL A 320 -24.06 -1.38 24.81
N ALA A 321 -23.42 -0.23 24.95
CA ALA A 321 -23.21 0.72 23.85
C ALA A 321 -22.43 0.05 22.68
N MET A 322 -21.34 -0.64 22.97
CA MET A 322 -20.57 -1.39 21.95
C MET A 322 -21.46 -2.43 21.23
N THR A 323 -22.29 -3.15 21.97
CA THR A 323 -23.21 -4.12 21.37
C THR A 323 -24.23 -3.46 20.45
N LYS A 324 -24.75 -2.29 20.84
CA LYS A 324 -25.67 -1.49 19.99
C LYS A 324 -24.99 -0.97 18.74
N ILE A 325 -23.76 -0.47 18.86
CA ILE A 325 -22.96 -0.01 17.71
C ILE A 325 -22.72 -1.17 16.73
N VAL A 326 -22.24 -2.33 17.22
CA VAL A 326 -22.03 -3.52 16.40
C VAL A 326 -23.31 -3.94 15.69
N TYR A 327 -24.45 -3.98 16.40
CA TYR A 327 -25.73 -4.34 15.81
C TYR A 327 -26.16 -3.34 14.71
N ALA A 328 -26.04 -2.04 14.97
CA ALA A 328 -26.39 -0.99 14.00
C ALA A 328 -25.52 -1.08 12.74
N LEU A 329 -24.20 -1.26 12.91
CA LEU A 329 -23.27 -1.38 11.77
C LEU A 329 -23.41 -2.70 11.02
N ARG A 330 -23.80 -3.81 11.65
CA ARG A 330 -24.15 -5.05 10.93
C ARG A 330 -25.34 -4.92 10.02
N SER A 331 -26.24 -3.98 10.32
CA SER A 331 -27.39 -3.66 9.50
C SER A 331 -27.10 -2.52 8.49
N PHE A 332 -25.87 -1.99 8.52
CA PHE A 332 -25.50 -0.90 7.60
C PHE A 332 -25.22 -1.49 6.21
N PRO A 333 -25.83 -0.95 5.15
CA PRO A 333 -25.62 -1.45 3.79
C PRO A 333 -24.13 -1.45 3.43
N GLY A 334 -23.66 -2.56 2.86
CA GLY A 334 -22.29 -2.69 2.37
C GLY A 334 -21.23 -3.08 3.43
N LEU A 335 -21.62 -3.36 4.68
CA LEU A 335 -20.75 -4.00 5.67
C LEU A 335 -21.16 -5.46 5.87
N GLU A 336 -20.22 -6.41 5.70
CA GLU A 336 -20.50 -7.85 5.90
C GLU A 336 -20.02 -8.40 7.23
N ARG A 337 -19.01 -7.77 7.82
CA ARG A 337 -18.44 -8.18 9.12
C ARG A 337 -18.28 -6.94 9.99
N VAL A 338 -18.89 -6.98 11.16
CA VAL A 338 -18.70 -5.99 12.23
C VAL A 338 -18.65 -6.70 13.55
N GLU A 339 -17.50 -6.62 14.21
CA GLU A 339 -17.22 -7.39 15.43
C GLU A 339 -16.48 -6.51 16.45
N LYS A 340 -16.48 -6.91 17.71
CA LYS A 340 -15.59 -6.31 18.71
C LYS A 340 -14.15 -6.76 18.42
N SER A 341 -13.22 -5.83 18.29
CA SER A 341 -11.80 -6.16 18.00
C SER A 341 -11.21 -7.10 19.06
N ALA A 342 -11.63 -6.94 20.31
CA ALA A 342 -11.15 -7.77 21.42
C ALA A 342 -11.46 -9.26 21.26
N ASP A 343 -12.50 -9.62 20.50
CA ASP A 343 -12.87 -11.03 20.27
C ASP A 343 -11.84 -11.75 19.38
N PHE A 344 -10.94 -11.01 18.74
CA PHE A 344 -9.92 -11.54 17.83
C PHE A 344 -8.49 -11.43 18.37
N TRP A 345 -8.26 -10.84 19.53
CA TRP A 345 -6.91 -10.69 20.05
C TRP A 345 -6.30 -12.02 20.49
N GLY A 346 -5.10 -12.30 20.00
CA GLY A 346 -4.32 -13.49 20.33
C GLY A 346 -4.83 -14.78 19.68
N ASN A 347 -4.01 -15.82 19.77
CA ASN A 347 -4.28 -17.17 19.27
C ASN A 347 -4.70 -17.23 17.78
N CYS A 348 -4.10 -16.36 16.93
CA CYS A 348 -4.44 -16.32 15.50
C CYS A 348 -4.16 -17.66 14.82
N GLU A 349 -3.15 -18.40 15.27
CA GLU A 349 -2.72 -19.70 14.72
C GLU A 349 -3.79 -20.80 14.87
N THR A 350 -4.71 -20.64 15.81
CA THR A 350 -5.81 -21.59 16.02
C THR A 350 -7.09 -21.25 15.25
N ARG A 351 -7.11 -20.11 14.57
CA ARG A 351 -8.25 -19.61 13.80
C ARG A 351 -8.14 -20.01 12.33
N THR A 352 -9.25 -20.05 11.63
CA THR A 352 -9.34 -20.38 10.20
C THR A 352 -10.26 -19.40 9.48
N GLY A 353 -10.20 -19.35 8.15
CA GLY A 353 -11.04 -18.50 7.31
C GLY A 353 -10.97 -17.03 7.68
N ASP A 354 -12.08 -16.32 7.60
CA ASP A 354 -12.15 -14.88 7.91
C ASP A 354 -11.71 -14.54 9.34
N ALA A 355 -12.00 -15.41 10.30
CA ALA A 355 -11.59 -15.19 11.68
C ALA A 355 -10.06 -15.16 11.83
N PHE A 356 -9.34 -16.01 11.10
CA PHE A 356 -7.89 -15.96 11.01
C PHE A 356 -7.44 -14.64 10.36
N LEU A 357 -8.05 -14.27 9.23
CA LEU A 357 -7.70 -13.08 8.48
C LEU A 357 -7.90 -11.80 9.31
N ILE A 358 -9.02 -11.68 10.00
CA ILE A 358 -9.29 -10.56 10.91
C ILE A 358 -8.27 -10.53 12.04
N CYS A 359 -8.01 -11.67 12.68
CA CYS A 359 -7.06 -11.77 13.78
C CYS A 359 -5.66 -11.26 13.40
N ILE A 360 -5.11 -11.69 12.25
CA ILE A 360 -3.78 -11.29 11.81
C ILE A 360 -3.71 -9.84 11.31
N THR A 361 -4.85 -9.17 11.12
CA THR A 361 -4.94 -7.76 10.75
C THR A 361 -4.87 -6.84 11.96
N LEU A 362 -5.37 -7.28 13.12
CA LEU A 362 -5.57 -6.42 14.29
C LEU A 362 -4.35 -6.40 15.22
N ASP A 363 -4.13 -5.24 15.81
CA ASP A 363 -3.12 -5.01 16.85
C ASP A 363 -3.81 -4.48 18.11
N PRO A 364 -3.64 -5.12 19.28
CA PRO A 364 -4.34 -4.72 20.50
C PRO A 364 -4.09 -3.27 20.97
N GLU A 365 -2.92 -2.70 20.64
CA GLU A 365 -2.55 -1.34 21.07
C GLU A 365 -2.99 -0.27 20.07
N ARG A 366 -3.03 -0.63 18.78
CA ARG A 366 -3.25 0.32 17.68
C ARG A 366 -4.63 0.24 17.05
N SER A 367 -5.31 -0.90 17.17
CA SER A 367 -6.67 -1.06 16.66
C SER A 367 -7.70 -0.31 17.47
N GLY A 368 -8.78 0.11 16.84
CA GLY A 368 -10.00 0.56 17.49
C GLY A 368 -10.79 -0.59 18.13
N GLU A 369 -11.83 -0.24 18.86
CA GLU A 369 -12.63 -1.18 19.63
C GLU A 369 -13.54 -2.07 18.78
N ILE A 370 -13.85 -1.65 17.54
CA ILE A 370 -14.73 -2.38 16.62
C ILE A 370 -14.02 -2.54 15.28
N VAL A 371 -13.91 -3.76 14.79
CA VAL A 371 -13.45 -4.07 13.43
C VAL A 371 -14.64 -4.16 12.50
N TYR A 372 -14.50 -3.66 11.27
CA TYR A 372 -15.52 -3.76 10.23
C TYR A 372 -14.89 -4.03 8.86
N MET A 373 -15.60 -4.81 8.03
CA MET A 373 -15.16 -5.21 6.69
C MET A 373 -16.26 -4.91 5.68
N PRO A 374 -15.92 -4.34 4.51
CA PRO A 374 -16.89 -4.11 3.44
C PRO A 374 -17.34 -5.44 2.84
N ALA A 375 -18.58 -5.47 2.39
CA ALA A 375 -19.17 -6.59 1.68
C ALA A 375 -18.62 -6.67 0.24
N LYS A 376 -18.83 -7.82 -0.40
CA LYS A 376 -18.44 -8.01 -1.80
C LYS A 376 -19.04 -6.91 -2.69
N GLY A 377 -18.20 -6.29 -3.51
CA GLY A 377 -18.61 -5.18 -4.41
C GLY A 377 -18.74 -3.83 -3.71
N TRP A 378 -18.47 -3.74 -2.41
CA TRP A 378 -18.49 -2.47 -1.69
C TRP A 378 -17.09 -1.99 -1.38
N VAL A 379 -16.86 -0.70 -1.54
CA VAL A 379 -15.59 -0.04 -1.25
C VAL A 379 -15.76 1.05 -0.21
N LEU A 380 -14.70 1.26 0.56
CA LEU A 380 -14.64 2.33 1.57
C LEU A 380 -13.92 3.52 0.97
N GLU A 381 -14.47 4.71 1.14
CA GLU A 381 -13.91 5.94 0.59
C GLU A 381 -13.67 7.01 1.66
N ASP A 382 -12.70 7.85 1.41
CA ASP A 382 -12.34 8.99 2.26
C ASP A 382 -12.17 10.28 1.43
N SER A 383 -12.46 10.21 0.15
CA SER A 383 -12.32 11.31 -0.79
C SER A 383 -13.63 12.09 -0.93
N ASP A 384 -13.55 13.41 -0.86
CA ASP A 384 -14.68 14.30 -1.19
C ASP A 384 -15.00 14.26 -2.70
N GLU A 385 -14.06 13.83 -3.54
CA GLU A 385 -14.20 13.70 -4.99
C GLU A 385 -14.79 12.33 -5.39
N GLY A 386 -14.90 11.40 -4.43
CA GLY A 386 -15.30 10.02 -4.66
C GLY A 386 -14.15 9.14 -5.17
N VAL A 387 -14.45 7.88 -5.39
CA VAL A 387 -13.54 6.90 -6.01
C VAL A 387 -14.33 6.02 -6.97
N ALA A 388 -13.71 5.60 -8.07
CA ALA A 388 -14.33 4.61 -8.96
C ALA A 388 -14.39 3.26 -8.29
N THR A 389 -13.26 2.80 -7.77
CA THR A 389 -13.17 1.59 -6.95
C THR A 389 -12.07 1.70 -5.89
N GLY A 390 -11.88 0.63 -5.13
CA GLY A 390 -10.91 0.56 -4.05
C GLY A 390 -10.58 -0.86 -3.66
N HIS A 391 -9.95 -1.00 -2.53
CA HIS A 391 -9.49 -2.26 -1.97
C HIS A 391 -9.63 -2.23 -0.44
N GLY A 392 -9.25 -3.30 0.24
CA GLY A 392 -9.31 -3.35 1.71
C GLY A 392 -10.30 -4.38 2.22
N SER A 393 -10.88 -5.23 1.37
CA SER A 393 -11.83 -6.26 1.79
C SER A 393 -11.17 -7.63 2.05
N LEU A 394 -11.95 -8.56 2.59
CA LEU A 394 -11.58 -9.98 2.71
C LEU A 394 -11.75 -10.76 1.40
N GLN A 395 -12.22 -10.12 0.35
CA GLN A 395 -12.55 -10.77 -0.91
C GLN A 395 -11.29 -11.21 -1.68
N SER A 396 -11.44 -12.23 -2.52
CA SER A 396 -10.33 -12.79 -3.29
C SER A 396 -9.72 -11.80 -4.26
N TYR A 397 -10.53 -10.92 -4.85
CA TYR A 397 -10.07 -9.91 -5.81
C TYR A 397 -9.09 -8.90 -5.17
N ASP A 398 -9.19 -8.64 -3.86
CA ASP A 398 -8.25 -7.78 -3.13
C ASP A 398 -7.00 -8.55 -2.67
N ARG A 399 -7.12 -9.86 -2.48
CA ARG A 399 -6.13 -10.68 -1.79
C ARG A 399 -5.28 -11.56 -2.70
N GLN A 400 -5.76 -11.88 -3.89
CA GLN A 400 -5.04 -12.67 -4.88
C GLN A 400 -4.34 -11.74 -5.85
N VAL A 401 -3.01 -11.81 -5.89
CA VAL A 401 -2.16 -11.00 -6.75
C VAL A 401 -1.19 -11.90 -7.51
N PRO A 402 -0.74 -11.51 -8.69
CA PRO A 402 0.26 -12.26 -9.42
C PRO A 402 1.62 -12.24 -8.70
N VAL A 403 2.40 -13.30 -8.88
CA VAL A 403 3.80 -13.34 -8.48
C VAL A 403 4.61 -13.88 -9.66
N ILE A 404 5.47 -13.02 -10.21
CA ILE A 404 6.39 -13.39 -11.29
C ILE A 404 7.79 -13.49 -10.69
N VAL A 405 8.46 -14.60 -10.90
CA VAL A 405 9.76 -14.88 -10.31
C VAL A 405 10.80 -15.11 -11.42
N LEU A 406 11.81 -14.25 -11.44
CA LEU A 406 13.01 -14.40 -12.25
C LEU A 406 14.17 -14.74 -11.30
N PRO A 407 14.52 -16.02 -11.14
CA PRO A 407 15.55 -16.44 -10.20
C PRO A 407 16.95 -16.05 -10.68
N PRO A 408 17.96 -16.08 -9.78
CA PRO A 408 19.35 -15.80 -10.15
C PRO A 408 19.84 -16.65 -11.34
N GLY A 409 20.67 -16.05 -12.19
CA GLY A 409 21.22 -16.70 -13.39
C GLY A 409 20.36 -16.57 -14.66
N ARG A 410 19.23 -15.87 -14.60
CA ARG A 410 18.41 -15.52 -15.76
C ARG A 410 18.86 -14.21 -16.40
N THR A 411 18.56 -14.05 -17.70
CA THR A 411 18.76 -12.81 -18.46
C THR A 411 17.43 -12.11 -18.72
N ALA A 412 17.47 -10.85 -19.12
CA ALA A 412 16.30 -10.00 -19.37
C ALA A 412 15.22 -10.66 -20.25
N HIS A 413 15.63 -11.34 -21.31
CA HIS A 413 14.70 -11.94 -22.27
C HIS A 413 14.55 -13.47 -22.10
N ALA A 414 14.86 -14.01 -20.92
CA ALA A 414 14.63 -15.43 -20.67
C ALA A 414 13.13 -15.74 -20.68
N ALA A 415 12.74 -16.75 -21.45
CA ALA A 415 11.35 -17.18 -21.51
C ALA A 415 10.83 -17.55 -20.11
N LEU A 416 9.71 -16.97 -19.70
CA LEU A 416 9.00 -17.38 -18.51
C LEU A 416 8.34 -18.73 -18.75
N THR A 417 8.37 -19.60 -17.76
CA THR A 417 7.49 -20.77 -17.75
C THR A 417 6.05 -20.27 -17.59
N GLY A 418 5.09 -20.93 -18.23
CA GLY A 418 3.68 -20.54 -18.15
C GLY A 418 3.16 -20.46 -16.70
N PRO A 419 1.96 -19.90 -16.53
CA PRO A 419 1.37 -19.76 -15.22
C PRO A 419 1.23 -21.11 -14.52
N ASP A 420 1.59 -21.12 -13.24
CA ASP A 420 1.37 -22.23 -12.32
C ASP A 420 0.26 -21.79 -11.35
N ASP A 421 -0.76 -22.62 -11.18
CA ASP A 421 -1.88 -22.32 -10.25
C ASP A 421 -1.48 -22.44 -8.76
N THR A 422 -0.20 -22.60 -8.48
CA THR A 422 0.31 -22.68 -7.11
C THR A 422 0.14 -21.34 -6.39
N THR A 423 -0.70 -21.31 -5.37
CA THR A 423 -0.85 -20.14 -4.50
C THR A 423 0.21 -20.17 -3.40
N ILE A 424 1.02 -19.12 -3.32
CA ILE A 424 1.97 -18.92 -2.22
C ILE A 424 1.53 -17.75 -1.32
N PRO A 425 1.71 -17.84 0.00
CA PRO A 425 1.49 -16.69 0.87
C PRO A 425 2.47 -15.56 0.56
N MET A 426 2.00 -14.31 0.53
CA MET A 426 2.85 -13.12 0.35
C MET A 426 4.00 -13.06 1.37
N ALA A 427 3.79 -13.58 2.58
CA ALA A 427 4.81 -13.73 3.61
C ALA A 427 6.05 -14.55 3.19
N ARG A 428 5.98 -15.29 2.07
CA ARG A 428 7.13 -16.06 1.54
C ARG A 428 8.10 -15.19 0.74
N ILE A 429 7.73 -13.97 0.36
CA ILE A 429 8.57 -13.08 -0.46
C ILE A 429 9.84 -12.69 0.30
N ALA A 430 9.74 -12.19 1.54
CA ALA A 430 10.91 -11.84 2.33
C ALA A 430 11.89 -13.01 2.56
N PRO A 431 11.44 -14.21 2.95
CA PRO A 431 12.34 -15.37 3.04
C PRO A 431 12.98 -15.77 1.71
N MET A 432 12.29 -15.65 0.58
CA MET A 432 12.86 -15.94 -0.74
C MET A 432 13.98 -14.96 -1.08
N LEU A 433 13.72 -13.65 -0.93
CA LEU A 433 14.71 -12.61 -1.17
C LEU A 433 15.90 -12.75 -0.21
N ALA A 434 15.66 -13.01 1.08
CA ALA A 434 16.73 -13.25 2.05
C ALA A 434 17.63 -14.43 1.64
N GLY A 435 17.03 -15.51 1.11
CA GLY A 435 17.78 -16.66 0.57
C GLY A 435 18.66 -16.28 -0.61
N TRP A 436 18.20 -15.45 -1.54
CA TRP A 436 19.01 -14.96 -2.67
C TRP A 436 20.10 -13.99 -2.23
N LEU A 437 19.81 -13.17 -1.23
CA LEU A 437 20.77 -12.24 -0.62
C LEU A 437 21.82 -12.94 0.26
N GLY A 438 21.65 -14.23 0.56
CA GLY A 438 22.54 -14.97 1.44
C GLY A 438 22.48 -14.50 2.91
N VAL A 439 21.36 -13.94 3.35
CA VAL A 439 21.15 -13.44 4.71
C VAL A 439 20.03 -14.23 5.43
N PRO A 440 20.02 -14.24 6.78
CA PRO A 440 18.91 -14.84 7.52
C PRO A 440 17.58 -14.14 7.20
N PRO A 441 16.43 -14.86 7.18
CA PRO A 441 15.13 -14.22 7.03
C PRO A 441 14.91 -13.15 8.11
N PRO A 442 14.29 -11.99 7.78
CA PRO A 442 14.06 -10.92 8.76
C PRO A 442 13.35 -11.39 10.02
N SER A 443 12.38 -12.28 9.91
CA SER A 443 11.63 -12.86 11.02
C SER A 443 12.47 -13.67 12.02
N SER A 444 13.69 -14.08 11.65
CA SER A 444 14.63 -14.77 12.52
C SER A 444 15.50 -13.82 13.36
N LEU A 445 15.50 -12.54 13.06
CA LEU A 445 16.25 -11.51 13.80
C LEU A 445 15.47 -11.08 15.05
N ARG A 446 16.19 -10.58 16.04
CA ARG A 446 15.55 -9.93 17.19
C ARG A 446 14.92 -8.60 16.73
N ALA A 447 13.74 -8.31 17.27
CA ALA A 447 13.13 -7.01 17.06
C ALA A 447 14.10 -5.89 17.49
N PRO A 448 14.14 -4.76 16.75
CA PRO A 448 14.92 -3.61 17.17
C PRO A 448 14.45 -3.15 18.55
N ALA A 449 15.39 -2.71 19.39
CA ALA A 449 15.03 -2.12 20.68
C ALA A 449 14.15 -0.89 20.40
N THR A 450 12.92 -0.90 20.92
CA THR A 450 12.05 0.28 20.87
C THR A 450 12.72 1.40 21.65
N PRO A 451 12.93 2.59 21.05
CA PRO A 451 13.53 3.72 21.75
C PRO A 451 12.66 4.23 22.91
#